data_c1c9c9c8b44fa187c3b1bb50107e147a
#
_entry.id   c1c9c9c8b44fa187c3b1bb50107e147a
#
_cell.length_a   1.000
_cell.length_b   1.000
_cell.length_c   1.000
_cell.angle_alpha   90.00
_cell.angle_beta   90.00
_cell.angle_gamma   90.00
#
_symmetry.space_group_name_H-M   'P 1'
#
loop_
_entity.id
_entity.type
_entity.pdbx_description
1 polymer ?
#
loop_
_entity_poly.entity_id
_entity_poly.type
_entity_poly.pdbx_seq_one_letter_code
_entity_poly.pdbx_strand_id
1 'polypeptide(L)'
;VAGFTLASFFCGLATNLAFLIIFRVIQGFCGGGLQPLSQAVLLETFAPEERGKAMGFWGLGIVVAPIFGPVLGGWLTDNYSWRWVFYINIPIGVASIIMTNVFIFDPPYIRRGTARIDYWGIGLLALGIGALQILLD
;
A
#
# COMPACT_ATOMS: atom_id res chain seq x y z
N VAL A 1 4.96 0.89 5.12
CA VAL A 1 5.81 1.03 3.92
C VAL A 1 6.94 0.00 3.94
N ALA A 2 7.79 -0.07 4.99
CA ALA A 2 8.95 -0.97 5.03
C ALA A 2 8.58 -2.44 4.79
N GLY A 3 7.56 -2.96 5.49
CA GLY A 3 7.09 -4.33 5.31
C GLY A 3 6.59 -4.60 3.88
N PHE A 4 5.88 -3.65 3.27
CA PHE A 4 5.44 -3.73 1.88
C PHE A 4 6.63 -3.78 0.91
N THR A 5 7.63 -2.92 1.12
CA THR A 5 8.84 -2.85 0.26
C THR A 5 9.65 -4.13 0.35
N LEU A 6 9.85 -4.67 1.56
CA LEU A 6 10.54 -5.94 1.77
C LEU A 6 9.79 -7.12 1.14
N ALA A 7 8.48 -7.20 1.34
CA ALA A 7 7.66 -8.24 0.73
C ALA A 7 7.69 -8.15 -0.81
N SER A 8 7.69 -6.94 -1.37
CA SER A 8 7.85 -6.72 -2.81
C SER A 8 9.19 -7.24 -3.32
N PHE A 9 10.28 -6.98 -2.61
CA PHE A 9 11.61 -7.51 -2.94
C PHE A 9 11.59 -9.04 -3.00
N PHE A 10 11.04 -9.70 -1.99
CA PHE A 10 10.93 -11.16 -1.97
C PHE A 10 10.00 -11.71 -3.05
N CYS A 11 8.94 -11.01 -3.43
CA CYS A 11 8.11 -11.37 -4.58
C CYS A 11 8.94 -11.40 -5.88
N GLY A 12 9.83 -10.42 -6.08
CA GLY A 12 10.75 -10.39 -7.22
C GLY A 12 11.78 -11.53 -7.23
N LEU A 13 12.15 -12.05 -6.06
CA LEU A 13 13.05 -13.20 -5.92
C LEU A 13 12.34 -14.55 -6.03
N ALA A 14 11.03 -14.59 -6.19
CA ALA A 14 10.26 -15.81 -6.18
C ALA A 14 10.73 -16.80 -7.28
N THR A 15 11.03 -18.01 -6.86
CA THR A 15 11.44 -19.11 -7.74
C THR A 15 10.31 -20.12 -7.99
N ASN A 16 9.29 -20.10 -7.14
CA ASN A 16 8.12 -20.96 -7.27
C ASN A 16 6.83 -20.20 -6.88
N LEU A 17 5.69 -20.75 -7.29
CA LEU A 17 4.39 -20.14 -7.08
C LEU A 17 4.02 -20.04 -5.58
N ALA A 18 4.32 -21.05 -4.79
CA ALA A 18 4.00 -21.04 -3.36
C ALA A 18 4.72 -19.91 -2.62
N PHE A 19 6.00 -19.70 -2.92
CA PHE A 19 6.80 -18.62 -2.37
C PHE A 19 6.20 -17.25 -2.78
N LEU A 20 5.84 -17.09 -4.06
CA LEU A 20 5.22 -15.87 -4.56
C LEU A 20 3.90 -15.57 -3.83
N ILE A 21 3.02 -16.56 -3.66
CA ILE A 21 1.74 -16.39 -2.98
C ILE A 21 1.95 -15.94 -1.53
N ILE A 22 2.86 -16.57 -0.80
CA ILE A 22 3.13 -16.23 0.61
C ILE A 22 3.56 -14.76 0.72
N PHE A 23 4.53 -14.33 -0.09
CA PHE A 23 5.01 -12.95 -0.02
C PHE A 23 4.00 -11.93 -0.58
N ARG A 24 3.12 -12.33 -1.49
CA ARG A 24 1.98 -11.51 -1.93
C ARG A 24 0.96 -11.30 -0.81
N VAL A 25 0.68 -12.31 -0.02
CA VAL A 25 -0.20 -12.17 1.16
C VAL A 25 0.43 -11.21 2.17
N ILE A 26 1.72 -11.36 2.47
CA ILE A 26 2.44 -10.44 3.36
C ILE A 26 2.46 -9.02 2.80
N GLN A 27 2.72 -8.87 1.50
CA GLN A 27 2.71 -7.58 0.81
C GLN A 27 1.34 -6.92 0.90
N GLY A 28 0.26 -7.66 0.65
CA GLY A 28 -1.12 -7.18 0.75
C GLY A 28 -1.48 -6.75 2.18
N PHE A 29 -1.09 -7.55 3.17
CA PHE A 29 -1.29 -7.22 4.58
C PHE A 29 -0.57 -5.92 4.99
N CYS A 30 0.70 -5.78 4.60
CA CYS A 30 1.47 -4.57 4.87
C CYS A 30 1.00 -3.35 4.04
N GLY A 31 0.46 -3.59 2.84
CA GLY A 31 0.01 -2.55 1.92
C GLY A 31 -1.39 -2.03 2.20
N GLY A 32 -2.27 -2.87 2.73
CA GLY A 32 -3.70 -2.55 2.91
C GLY A 32 -3.97 -1.33 3.80
N GLY A 33 -3.10 -1.08 4.78
CA GLY A 33 -3.20 0.10 5.65
C GLY A 33 -2.60 1.40 5.07
N LEU A 34 -1.81 1.32 3.99
CA LEU A 34 -1.09 2.50 3.48
C LEU A 34 -2.03 3.58 2.95
N GLN A 35 -3.09 3.18 2.27
CA GLN A 35 -4.05 4.12 1.66
C GLN A 35 -4.85 4.88 2.72
N PRO A 36 -5.55 4.24 3.67
CA PRO A 36 -6.28 4.98 4.71
C PRO A 36 -5.36 5.76 5.65
N LEU A 37 -4.15 5.27 5.96
CA LEU A 37 -3.18 6.00 6.77
C LEU A 37 -2.69 7.26 6.06
N SER A 38 -2.38 7.19 4.76
CA SER A 38 -1.95 8.36 3.99
C SER A 38 -3.05 9.43 3.95
N GLN A 39 -4.31 9.01 3.83
CA GLN A 39 -5.45 9.91 3.86
C GLN A 39 -5.63 10.57 5.24
N ALA A 40 -5.47 9.81 6.32
CA ALA A 40 -5.56 10.34 7.67
C ALA A 40 -4.46 11.39 7.96
N VAL A 41 -3.21 11.06 7.63
CA VAL A 41 -2.06 11.98 7.77
C VAL A 41 -2.29 13.27 6.97
N LEU A 42 -2.83 13.16 5.76
CA LEU A 42 -3.11 14.31 4.91
C LEU A 42 -4.18 15.22 5.54
N LEU A 43 -5.26 14.63 6.09
CA LEU A 43 -6.31 15.38 6.77
C LEU A 43 -5.86 16.05 8.07
N GLU A 44 -4.86 15.47 8.76
CA GLU A 44 -4.27 16.06 9.96
C GLU A 44 -3.27 17.17 9.66
N THR A 45 -2.54 17.05 8.56
CA THR A 45 -1.47 17.99 8.18
C THR A 45 -2.01 19.29 7.63
N PHE A 46 -3.11 19.25 6.86
CA PHE A 46 -3.67 20.43 6.20
C PHE A 46 -4.80 21.06 7.01
N ALA A 47 -4.83 22.42 7.01
CA ALA A 47 -5.92 23.20 7.60
C ALA A 47 -7.27 22.84 6.94
N PRO A 48 -8.40 22.95 7.68
CA PRO A 48 -9.73 22.57 7.17
C PRO A 48 -10.08 23.17 5.81
N GLU A 49 -9.64 24.40 5.55
CA GLU A 49 -9.90 25.16 4.32
C GLU A 49 -9.13 24.61 3.11
N GLU A 50 -7.99 23.95 3.35
CA GLU A 50 -7.10 23.40 2.32
C GLU A 50 -7.30 21.89 2.08
N ARG A 51 -8.01 21.21 2.99
CA ARG A 51 -8.24 19.76 2.92
C ARG A 51 -8.86 19.33 1.59
N GLY A 52 -9.79 20.12 1.06
CA GLY A 52 -10.43 19.85 -0.23
C GLY A 52 -9.44 19.78 -1.39
N LYS A 53 -8.50 20.73 -1.44
CA LYS A 53 -7.44 20.76 -2.46
C LYS A 53 -6.48 19.58 -2.30
N ALA A 54 -6.03 19.32 -1.07
CA ALA A 54 -5.11 18.23 -0.76
C ALA A 54 -5.72 16.86 -1.10
N MET A 55 -6.99 16.63 -0.74
CA MET A 55 -7.73 15.43 -1.09
C MET A 55 -7.97 15.31 -2.59
N GLY A 56 -8.16 16.42 -3.31
CA GLY A 56 -8.26 16.42 -4.77
C GLY A 56 -6.97 15.91 -5.43
N PHE A 57 -5.81 16.41 -5.02
CA PHE A 57 -4.51 15.92 -5.52
C PHE A 57 -4.26 14.46 -5.17
N TRP A 58 -4.59 14.04 -3.95
CA TRP A 58 -4.49 12.65 -3.53
C TRP A 58 -5.41 11.73 -4.36
N GLY A 59 -6.66 12.16 -4.62
CA GLY A 59 -7.63 11.46 -5.44
C GLY A 59 -7.18 11.33 -6.90
N LEU A 60 -6.57 12.36 -7.47
CA LEU A 60 -5.95 12.29 -8.81
C LEU A 60 -4.89 11.18 -8.88
N GLY A 61 -4.04 11.07 -7.87
CA GLY A 61 -3.04 9.99 -7.79
C GLY A 61 -3.67 8.60 -7.81
N ILE A 62 -4.78 8.39 -7.10
CA ILE A 62 -5.50 7.12 -7.07
C ILE A 62 -6.10 6.77 -8.45
N VAL A 63 -6.64 7.75 -9.17
CA VAL A 63 -7.23 7.52 -10.49
C VAL A 63 -6.15 7.28 -11.55
N VAL A 64 -5.04 8.00 -11.47
CA VAL A 64 -3.95 7.93 -12.44
C VAL A 64 -3.15 6.63 -12.31
N ALA A 65 -2.94 6.14 -11.08
CA ALA A 65 -2.13 4.94 -10.84
C ALA A 65 -2.63 3.68 -11.59
N PRO A 66 -3.94 3.34 -11.59
CA PRO A 66 -4.46 2.20 -12.36
C PRO A 66 -4.31 2.33 -13.87
N ILE A 67 -4.22 3.55 -14.40
CA ILE A 67 -4.01 3.79 -15.84
C ILE A 67 -2.56 3.46 -16.20
N PHE A 68 -1.61 3.94 -15.42
CA PHE A 68 -0.18 3.70 -15.66
C PHE A 68 0.28 2.30 -15.25
N GLY A 69 -0.36 1.67 -14.28
CA GLY A 69 0.00 0.35 -13.77
C GLY A 69 0.10 -0.72 -14.86
N PRO A 70 -0.96 -1.00 -15.60
CA PRO A 70 -0.94 -1.99 -16.69
C PRO A 70 0.04 -1.64 -17.81
N VAL A 71 0.17 -0.35 -18.17
CA VAL A 71 1.08 0.10 -19.23
C VAL A 71 2.54 -0.12 -18.84
N LEU A 72 2.92 0.34 -17.63
CA LEU A 72 4.28 0.14 -17.12
C LEU A 72 4.57 -1.32 -16.81
N GLY A 73 3.61 -2.03 -16.21
CA GLY A 73 3.76 -3.46 -15.88
C GLY A 73 3.90 -4.32 -17.12
N GLY A 74 3.10 -4.08 -18.17
CA GLY A 74 3.22 -4.75 -19.46
C GLY A 74 4.56 -4.45 -20.12
N TRP A 75 4.94 -3.19 -20.22
CA TRP A 75 6.22 -2.80 -20.81
C TRP A 75 7.43 -3.41 -20.09
N LEU A 76 7.43 -3.42 -18.75
CA LEU A 76 8.48 -4.05 -17.94
C LEU A 76 8.54 -5.56 -18.19
N THR A 77 7.39 -6.21 -18.28
CA THR A 77 7.30 -7.66 -18.48
C THR A 77 7.77 -8.07 -19.87
N ASP A 78 7.42 -7.29 -20.89
CA ASP A 78 7.76 -7.57 -22.30
C ASP A 78 9.25 -7.29 -22.60
N ASN A 79 9.82 -6.22 -22.02
CA ASN A 79 11.20 -5.80 -22.34
C ASN A 79 12.26 -6.34 -21.40
N TYR A 80 11.89 -6.71 -20.16
CA TYR A 80 12.85 -7.18 -19.15
C TYR A 80 12.41 -8.51 -18.55
N SER A 81 11.54 -8.47 -17.52
CA SER A 81 11.01 -9.64 -16.81
C SER A 81 9.84 -9.21 -15.92
N TRP A 82 8.87 -10.10 -15.71
CA TRP A 82 7.78 -9.89 -14.77
C TRP A 82 8.25 -9.53 -13.34
N ARG A 83 9.46 -9.93 -12.97
CA ARG A 83 10.06 -9.62 -11.65
C ARG A 83 10.29 -8.13 -11.44
N TRP A 84 10.51 -7.38 -12.51
CA TRP A 84 10.71 -5.93 -12.44
C TRP A 84 9.48 -5.17 -11.98
N VAL A 85 8.29 -5.73 -12.17
CA VAL A 85 7.04 -5.17 -11.63
C VAL A 85 7.09 -5.06 -10.09
N PHE A 86 7.84 -5.94 -9.44
CA PHE A 86 8.06 -5.90 -7.99
C PHE A 86 9.24 -5.01 -7.61
N TYR A 87 10.31 -5.05 -8.37
CA TYR A 87 11.52 -4.29 -8.06
C TYR A 87 11.33 -2.78 -8.20
N ILE A 88 10.44 -2.31 -9.07
CA ILE A 88 10.10 -0.88 -9.20
C ILE A 88 9.56 -0.29 -7.90
N ASN A 89 8.96 -1.10 -7.04
CA ASN A 89 8.46 -0.67 -5.74
C ASN A 89 9.59 -0.40 -4.72
N ILE A 90 10.80 -0.93 -4.93
CA ILE A 90 11.91 -0.81 -3.99
C ILE A 90 12.41 0.64 -3.89
N PRO A 91 12.82 1.29 -5.00
CA PRO A 91 13.27 2.68 -4.94
C PRO A 91 12.15 3.62 -4.45
N ILE A 92 10.90 3.38 -4.87
CA ILE A 92 9.75 4.17 -4.43
C ILE A 92 9.49 3.97 -2.93
N GLY A 93 9.55 2.72 -2.46
CA GLY A 93 9.37 2.40 -1.04
C GLY A 93 10.47 2.98 -0.16
N VAL A 94 11.74 2.89 -0.58
CA VAL A 94 12.87 3.50 0.13
C VAL A 94 12.72 5.02 0.19
N ALA A 95 12.41 5.67 -0.93
CA ALA A 95 12.15 7.11 -0.96
C ALA A 95 10.99 7.49 -0.03
N SER A 96 9.90 6.73 -0.05
CA SER A 96 8.75 6.93 0.83
C SER A 96 9.12 6.78 2.31
N ILE A 97 9.95 5.80 2.69
CA ILE A 97 10.42 5.62 4.07
C ILE A 97 11.26 6.84 4.50
N ILE A 98 12.17 7.29 3.65
CA ILE A 98 13.02 8.45 3.95
C ILE A 98 12.14 9.70 4.13
N MET A 99 11.23 9.96 3.19
CA MET A 99 10.33 11.10 3.27
C MET A 99 9.43 11.05 4.52
N THR A 100 8.90 9.89 4.84
CA THR A 100 8.09 9.71 6.05
C THR A 100 8.88 10.03 7.32
N ASN A 101 10.13 9.56 7.43
CA ASN A 101 10.97 9.84 8.59
C ASN A 101 11.42 11.30 8.70
N VAL A 102 11.55 12.00 7.56
CA VAL A 102 12.01 13.40 7.54
C VAL A 102 10.85 14.39 7.76
N PHE A 103 9.68 14.11 7.19
CA PHE A 103 8.58 15.08 7.15
C PHE A 103 7.43 14.77 8.11
N ILE A 104 7.28 13.53 8.57
CA ILE A 104 6.18 13.17 9.48
C ILE A 104 6.71 13.09 10.89
N PHE A 105 6.23 13.99 11.75
CA PHE A 105 6.51 14.02 13.18
C PHE A 105 5.28 13.54 13.96
N ASP A 106 5.50 12.71 14.99
CA ASP A 106 4.43 12.30 15.90
C ASP A 106 3.91 13.53 16.67
N PRO A 107 2.63 13.92 16.54
CA PRO A 107 2.09 15.04 17.30
C PRO A 107 2.07 14.71 18.79
N PRO A 108 2.44 15.65 19.68
CA PRO A 108 2.55 15.40 21.13
C PRO A 108 1.20 15.10 21.81
N TYR A 109 0.07 15.33 21.14
CA TYR A 109 -1.26 15.03 21.67
C TYR A 109 -1.74 13.59 21.41
N ILE A 110 -1.05 12.81 20.59
CA ILE A 110 -1.39 11.40 20.36
C ILE A 110 -1.04 10.60 21.61
N ARG A 111 -2.04 10.37 22.47
CA ARG A 111 -1.93 9.34 23.49
C ARG A 111 -2.05 7.99 22.81
N ARG A 112 -0.99 7.20 22.84
CA ARG A 112 -1.02 5.79 22.39
C ARG A 112 -1.97 5.03 23.33
N GLY A 113 -3.27 5.06 22.99
CA GLY A 113 -4.27 4.26 23.67
C GLY A 113 -4.08 2.79 23.31
N THR A 114 -4.30 1.89 24.25
CA THR A 114 -4.42 0.46 23.98
C THR A 114 -5.75 0.20 23.30
N ALA A 115 -5.82 0.49 21.99
CA ALA A 115 -6.98 0.10 21.18
C ALA A 115 -7.03 -1.43 21.15
N ARG A 116 -8.12 -2.01 21.62
CA ARG A 116 -8.35 -3.45 21.49
C ARG A 116 -8.59 -3.73 20.02
N ILE A 117 -7.73 -4.56 19.45
CA ILE A 117 -7.89 -4.99 18.05
C ILE A 117 -9.07 -5.96 17.98
N ASP A 118 -10.05 -5.62 17.15
CA ASP A 118 -11.19 -6.50 16.88
C ASP A 118 -10.80 -7.56 15.83
N TYR A 119 -10.19 -8.64 16.31
CA TYR A 119 -9.79 -9.76 15.46
C TYR A 119 -10.98 -10.44 14.76
N TRP A 120 -12.16 -10.46 15.40
CA TRP A 120 -13.37 -11.04 14.83
C TRP A 120 -13.89 -10.20 13.66
N GLY A 121 -13.96 -8.87 13.85
CA GLY A 121 -14.36 -7.95 12.78
C GLY A 121 -13.43 -8.03 11.58
N ILE A 122 -12.10 -8.05 11.82
CA ILE A 122 -11.09 -8.20 10.75
C ILE A 122 -11.26 -9.55 10.04
N GLY A 123 -11.45 -10.65 10.78
CA GLY A 123 -11.64 -11.98 10.20
C GLY A 123 -12.89 -12.07 9.33
N LEU A 124 -14.02 -11.55 9.81
CA LEU A 124 -15.28 -11.53 9.05
C LEU A 124 -15.21 -10.66 7.80
N LEU A 125 -14.56 -9.49 7.87
CA LEU A 125 -14.32 -8.64 6.71
C LEU A 125 -13.44 -9.34 5.67
N ALA A 126 -12.35 -9.97 6.10
CA ALA A 126 -11.45 -10.68 5.19
C ALA A 126 -12.16 -11.85 4.49
N LEU A 127 -12.96 -12.63 5.23
CA LEU A 127 -13.76 -13.72 4.67
C LEU A 127 -14.85 -13.20 3.73
N GLY A 128 -15.58 -12.15 4.12
CA GLY A 128 -16.66 -11.58 3.32
C GLY A 128 -16.16 -11.00 2.00
N ILE A 129 -15.11 -10.19 2.04
CA ILE A 129 -14.52 -9.59 0.84
C ILE A 129 -13.86 -10.68 -0.01
N GLY A 130 -13.14 -11.64 0.61
CA GLY A 130 -12.51 -12.74 -0.11
C GLY A 130 -13.53 -13.64 -0.81
N ALA A 131 -14.62 -13.98 -0.15
CA ALA A 131 -15.71 -14.76 -0.76
C ALA A 131 -16.40 -14.00 -1.89
N LEU A 132 -16.63 -12.69 -1.71
CA LEU A 132 -17.19 -11.84 -2.76
C LEU A 132 -16.28 -11.79 -3.99
N GLN A 133 -14.98 -11.66 -3.79
CA GLN A 133 -13.99 -11.64 -4.88
C GLN A 133 -14.01 -12.94 -5.68
N ILE A 134 -14.02 -14.10 -4.99
CA ILE A 134 -14.09 -15.42 -5.63
C ILE A 134 -15.42 -15.62 -6.39
N LEU A 135 -16.51 -15.01 -5.90
CA LEU A 135 -17.82 -15.11 -6.55
C LEU A 135 -17.91 -14.26 -7.83
N LEU A 136 -17.14 -13.17 -7.91
CA LEU A 136 -17.16 -12.23 -9.03
C LEU A 136 -16.12 -12.56 -10.11
N ASP A 137 -15.14 -13.43 -9.83
CA ASP A 137 -14.17 -13.96 -10.79
C ASP A 137 -14.74 -15.19 -11.53
#